data_d86c26629600672fb9cad2d2574a0c8b
#
_entry.id   d86c26629600672fb9cad2d2574a0c8b
#
_cell.length_a   1.000
_cell.length_b   1.000
_cell.length_c   1.000
_cell.angle_alpha   90.00
_cell.angle_beta   90.00
_cell.angle_gamma   90.00
#
_symmetry.space_group_name_H-M   'P 1'
#
loop_
_entity.id
_entity.type
_entity.pdbx_description
1 polymer ?
#
loop_
_entity_poly.entity_id
_entity_poly.type
_entity_poly.pdbx_seq_one_letter_code
_entity_poly.pdbx_strand_id
1 'polypeptide(L)'
;SMQWDCCGFFDTEPEQGRVTVPQEGAHLHLHGCSTDLAYGGHLHHEHPSTRLERLESLWLYPLSSIKTLGSDLAIESLTYQAGALHFRVSNVGSMDVSDVGVAVVIDDLYSSHRYLRIPWLTAGEGEDFTMPLSLTKGRHKISVIADPEQMVIEVSERRANNRMDLDVMAA
;
A
#
# COMPACT_ATOMS: atom_id res chain seq x y z
N SER A 1 6.59 -38.97 7.55
CA SER A 1 6.41 -37.67 8.23
C SER A 1 7.68 -36.85 8.08
N MET A 2 7.54 -35.54 8.05
CA MET A 2 8.62 -34.59 7.88
C MET A 2 8.53 -33.58 9.03
N GLN A 3 9.67 -33.25 9.63
CA GLN A 3 9.72 -32.25 10.67
C GLN A 3 9.83 -30.85 10.05
N TRP A 4 9.13 -29.90 10.63
CA TRP A 4 9.06 -28.52 10.18
C TRP A 4 9.33 -27.53 11.31
N ASP A 5 10.08 -26.50 11.01
CA ASP A 5 10.16 -25.29 11.80
C ASP A 5 9.21 -24.27 11.20
N CYS A 6 8.26 -23.81 12.00
CA CYS A 6 7.19 -22.94 11.54
C CYS A 6 7.18 -21.64 12.33
N CYS A 7 6.86 -20.54 11.64
CA CYS A 7 6.55 -19.26 12.26
C CYS A 7 5.29 -18.67 11.63
N GLY A 8 4.58 -17.84 12.35
CA GLY A 8 3.40 -17.21 11.84
C GLY A 8 2.69 -16.34 12.85
N PHE A 9 1.49 -15.96 12.50
CA PHE A 9 0.65 -15.08 13.30
C PHE A 9 -0.70 -15.74 13.52
N PHE A 10 -1.23 -15.56 14.73
CA PHE A 10 -2.63 -15.81 15.04
C PHE A 10 -3.29 -14.46 15.35
N ASP A 11 -4.27 -14.07 14.53
CA ASP A 11 -5.04 -12.85 14.71
C ASP A 11 -6.43 -13.20 15.25
N THR A 12 -6.82 -12.55 16.33
CA THR A 12 -8.16 -12.74 16.92
C THR A 12 -9.24 -12.01 16.14
N GLU A 13 -8.85 -11.01 15.34
CA GLU A 13 -9.74 -10.14 14.58
C GLU A 13 -9.23 -9.95 13.14
N PRO A 14 -9.17 -11.04 12.33
CA PRO A 14 -8.56 -11.01 11.00
C PRO A 14 -9.25 -10.05 10.04
N GLU A 15 -10.52 -9.74 10.28
CA GLU A 15 -11.31 -8.77 9.51
C GLU A 15 -10.77 -7.33 9.61
N GLN A 16 -9.93 -7.02 10.60
CA GLN A 16 -9.26 -5.72 10.71
C GLN A 16 -8.07 -5.57 9.74
N GLY A 17 -7.69 -6.64 9.06
CA GLY A 17 -6.64 -6.62 8.05
C GLY A 17 -5.23 -6.32 8.58
N ARG A 18 -4.97 -6.54 9.88
CA ARG A 18 -3.65 -6.32 10.50
C ARG A 18 -2.62 -7.35 10.07
N VAL A 19 -3.07 -8.54 9.76
CA VAL A 19 -2.25 -9.66 9.28
C VAL A 19 -2.93 -10.27 8.07
N THR A 20 -2.17 -10.52 7.01
CA THR A 20 -2.67 -11.25 5.86
C THR A 20 -2.98 -12.68 6.27
N VAL A 21 -4.16 -13.16 5.96
CA VAL A 21 -4.60 -14.52 6.21
C VAL A 21 -4.83 -15.26 4.89
N PRO A 22 -4.67 -16.61 4.85
CA PRO A 22 -4.72 -17.36 3.61
C PRO A 22 -6.10 -17.39 2.95
N GLN A 23 -7.15 -17.19 3.74
CA GLN A 23 -8.53 -17.15 3.26
C GLN A 23 -9.41 -16.36 4.24
N GLU A 24 -10.56 -15.90 3.76
CA GLU A 24 -11.54 -15.18 4.58
C GLU A 24 -11.96 -16.02 5.80
N GLY A 25 -11.94 -15.40 6.97
CA GLY A 25 -12.27 -16.03 8.25
C GLY A 25 -11.16 -16.88 8.87
N ALA A 26 -10.01 -17.05 8.21
CA ALA A 26 -8.86 -17.68 8.82
C ALA A 26 -8.22 -16.77 9.87
N HIS A 27 -7.82 -17.35 11.00
CA HIS A 27 -7.13 -16.63 12.08
C HIS A 27 -5.63 -16.90 12.09
N LEU A 28 -5.17 -17.93 11.41
CA LEU A 28 -3.80 -18.41 11.47
C LEU A 28 -3.12 -18.28 10.11
N HIS A 29 -1.93 -17.72 10.10
CA HIS A 29 -1.08 -17.63 8.94
C HIS A 29 0.29 -18.19 9.28
N LEU A 30 0.66 -19.31 8.67
CA LEU A 30 1.90 -20.03 8.93
C LEU A 30 2.78 -20.12 7.71
N HIS A 31 4.06 -19.85 7.93
CA HIS A 31 5.15 -20.23 7.05
C HIS A 31 6.06 -21.22 7.74
N GLY A 32 6.73 -22.05 7.00
CA GLY A 32 7.66 -22.98 7.57
C GLY A 32 8.70 -23.48 6.58
N CYS A 33 9.70 -24.12 7.13
CA CYS A 33 10.68 -24.88 6.37
C CYS A 33 10.88 -26.27 7.00
N SER A 34 11.13 -27.25 6.15
CA SER A 34 11.56 -28.55 6.65
C SER A 34 12.93 -28.43 7.31
N THR A 35 13.20 -29.21 8.34
CA THR A 35 14.47 -29.15 9.10
C THR A 35 15.70 -29.48 8.25
N ASP A 36 15.53 -30.17 7.13
CA ASP A 36 16.58 -30.41 6.13
C ASP A 36 16.71 -29.28 5.09
N LEU A 37 15.89 -28.23 5.20
CA LEU A 37 15.82 -27.08 4.29
C LEU A 37 15.50 -27.42 2.83
N ALA A 38 14.97 -28.58 2.58
CA ALA A 38 14.59 -29.01 1.23
C ALA A 38 13.26 -28.39 0.74
N TYR A 39 12.40 -28.03 1.68
CA TYR A 39 11.08 -27.47 1.41
C TYR A 39 10.82 -26.26 2.28
N GLY A 40 10.11 -25.27 1.75
CA GLY A 40 9.70 -24.07 2.48
C GLY A 40 8.56 -23.36 1.81
N GLY A 41 7.85 -22.54 2.56
CA GLY A 41 6.77 -21.72 2.05
C GLY A 41 5.55 -21.65 2.98
N HIS A 42 4.43 -21.38 2.38
CA HIS A 42 3.14 -21.26 3.04
C HIS A 42 2.60 -22.63 3.45
N LEU A 43 2.18 -22.78 4.69
CA LEU A 43 1.56 -24.01 5.16
C LEU A 43 0.04 -23.91 5.06
N HIS A 44 -0.54 -24.75 4.22
CA HIS A 44 -2.00 -24.91 4.12
C HIS A 44 -2.51 -25.81 5.24
N HIS A 45 -2.56 -25.28 6.45
CA HIS A 45 -3.01 -26.03 7.62
C HIS A 45 -4.50 -26.40 7.56
N GLU A 46 -5.31 -25.69 6.76
CA GLU A 46 -6.74 -25.97 6.54
C GLU A 46 -6.98 -27.09 5.51
N HIS A 47 -5.96 -27.49 4.75
CA HIS A 47 -6.13 -28.52 3.73
C HIS A 47 -6.47 -29.87 4.40
N PRO A 48 -7.51 -30.59 3.93
CA PRO A 48 -8.00 -31.81 4.62
C PRO A 48 -6.97 -32.94 4.71
N SER A 49 -5.92 -32.91 3.89
CA SER A 49 -4.80 -33.85 3.96
C SER A 49 -3.65 -33.41 4.85
N THR A 50 -3.67 -32.16 5.35
CA THR A 50 -2.66 -31.69 6.30
C THR A 50 -2.96 -32.27 7.68
N ARG A 51 -1.97 -32.92 8.30
CA ARG A 51 -2.10 -33.50 9.63
C ARG A 51 -0.88 -33.15 10.46
N LEU A 52 -1.13 -32.63 11.64
CA LEU A 52 -0.12 -32.49 12.68
C LEU A 52 -0.02 -33.83 13.43
N GLU A 53 1.08 -34.55 13.25
CA GLU A 53 1.31 -35.83 13.93
C GLU A 53 1.83 -35.62 15.35
N ARG A 54 2.73 -34.66 15.51
CA ARG A 54 3.35 -34.36 16.79
C ARG A 54 3.79 -32.90 16.84
N LEU A 55 3.49 -32.21 17.93
CA LEU A 55 4.03 -30.92 18.28
C LEU A 55 5.19 -31.11 19.27
N GLU A 56 6.39 -30.70 18.88
CA GLU A 56 7.57 -30.84 19.75
C GLU A 56 7.72 -29.63 20.69
N SER A 57 7.55 -28.42 20.16
CA SER A 57 7.59 -27.20 20.94
C SER A 57 6.69 -26.15 20.33
N LEU A 58 6.13 -25.29 21.17
CA LEU A 58 5.34 -24.12 20.77
C LEU A 58 5.78 -22.92 21.58
N TRP A 59 6.17 -21.86 20.90
CA TRP A 59 6.53 -20.60 21.50
C TRP A 59 5.49 -19.55 21.11
N LEU A 60 4.84 -18.96 22.09
CA LEU A 60 3.83 -17.92 21.88
C LEU A 60 4.34 -16.59 22.42
N TYR A 61 4.32 -15.59 21.58
CA TYR A 61 4.67 -14.22 21.91
C TYR A 61 3.44 -13.33 21.72
N PRO A 62 2.78 -12.87 22.80
CA PRO A 62 1.69 -11.93 22.65
C PRO A 62 2.21 -10.61 22.11
N LEU A 63 1.61 -10.15 21.01
CA LEU A 63 1.92 -8.86 20.40
C LEU A 63 0.84 -7.87 20.79
N SER A 64 1.23 -6.78 21.44
CA SER A 64 0.32 -5.68 21.76
C SER A 64 0.12 -4.72 20.58
N SER A 65 1.05 -4.73 19.62
CA SER A 65 0.94 -3.95 18.39
C SER A 65 1.77 -4.61 17.27
N ILE A 66 1.27 -4.55 16.05
CA ILE A 66 2.01 -4.91 14.84
C ILE A 66 2.24 -3.61 14.07
N LYS A 67 3.50 -3.29 13.81
CA LYS A 67 3.85 -2.27 12.83
C LYS A 67 4.07 -2.97 11.50
N THR A 68 3.21 -2.71 10.55
CA THR A 68 3.46 -3.09 9.17
C THR A 68 4.55 -2.17 8.63
N LEU A 69 5.67 -2.75 8.20
CA LEU A 69 6.76 -2.01 7.56
C LEU A 69 6.50 -1.97 6.07
N GLY A 70 6.44 -0.77 5.52
CA GLY A 70 6.27 -0.56 4.10
C GLY A 70 6.01 0.90 3.78
N SER A 71 6.04 1.21 2.51
CA SER A 71 5.64 2.52 1.99
C SER A 71 4.12 2.62 1.88
N ASP A 72 3.62 3.83 1.92
CA ASP A 72 2.20 4.15 1.73
C ASP A 72 2.12 5.58 1.20
N LEU A 73 1.81 5.72 -0.07
CA LEU A 73 1.75 7.02 -0.74
C LEU A 73 0.37 7.65 -0.56
N ALA A 74 0.34 8.95 -0.36
CA ALA A 74 -0.90 9.69 -0.23
C ALA A 74 -0.83 11.05 -0.93
N ILE A 75 -1.95 11.49 -1.48
CA ILE A 75 -2.17 12.89 -1.84
C ILE A 75 -2.88 13.56 -0.67
N GLU A 76 -2.15 14.40 0.07
CA GLU A 76 -2.67 15.01 1.31
C GLU A 76 -3.44 16.30 1.08
N SER A 77 -3.12 17.02 0.00
CA SER A 77 -3.80 18.26 -0.33
C SER A 77 -3.87 18.46 -1.84
N LEU A 78 -4.91 19.13 -2.30
CA LEU A 78 -5.08 19.49 -3.69
C LEU A 78 -5.93 20.77 -3.78
N THR A 79 -5.35 21.84 -4.32
CA THR A 79 -6.05 23.12 -4.52
C THR A 79 -5.67 23.74 -5.85
N TYR A 80 -6.59 24.50 -6.44
CA TYR A 80 -6.35 25.29 -7.64
C TYR A 80 -6.63 26.76 -7.34
N GLN A 81 -5.62 27.61 -7.48
CA GLN A 81 -5.73 29.01 -7.15
C GLN A 81 -4.84 29.87 -8.05
N ALA A 82 -5.33 31.01 -8.49
CA ALA A 82 -4.57 31.99 -9.29
C ALA A 82 -3.87 31.37 -10.53
N GLY A 83 -4.48 30.38 -11.19
CA GLY A 83 -3.90 29.76 -12.38
C GLY A 83 -2.79 28.74 -12.07
N ALA A 84 -2.70 28.30 -10.83
CA ALA A 84 -1.76 27.26 -10.41
C ALA A 84 -2.45 26.16 -9.62
N LEU A 85 -2.01 24.94 -9.84
CA LEU A 85 -2.35 23.78 -9.04
C LEU A 85 -1.32 23.58 -7.94
N HIS A 86 -1.78 23.43 -6.72
CA HIS A 86 -0.95 23.14 -5.55
C HIS A 86 -1.40 21.80 -4.96
N PHE A 87 -0.45 20.94 -4.70
CA PHE A 87 -0.73 19.63 -4.09
C PHE A 87 0.49 19.11 -3.32
N ARG A 88 0.23 18.19 -2.39
CA ARG A 88 1.26 17.52 -1.60
C ARG A 88 1.16 16.02 -1.80
N VAL A 89 2.31 15.42 -2.09
CA VAL A 89 2.50 13.97 -2.15
C VAL A 89 3.30 13.55 -0.94
N SER A 90 2.80 12.61 -0.16
CA SER A 90 3.45 12.14 1.07
C SER A 90 3.63 10.64 1.06
N ASN A 91 4.70 10.19 1.71
CA ASN A 91 4.87 8.80 2.09
C ASN A 91 4.49 8.67 3.57
N VAL A 92 3.24 8.28 3.83
CA VAL A 92 2.72 8.09 5.19
C VAL A 92 3.07 6.73 5.77
N GLY A 93 3.81 5.93 5.01
CA GLY A 93 4.36 4.64 5.43
C GLY A 93 5.59 4.76 6.33
N SER A 94 6.22 3.62 6.57
CA SER A 94 7.39 3.47 7.44
C SER A 94 8.68 3.11 6.71
N MET A 95 8.65 2.99 5.40
CA MET A 95 9.81 2.73 4.54
C MET A 95 9.91 3.79 3.46
N ASP A 96 11.14 4.20 3.17
CA ASP A 96 11.42 5.14 2.08
C ASP A 96 11.02 4.55 0.73
N VAL A 97 10.70 5.42 -0.22
CA VAL A 97 10.46 5.04 -1.62
C VAL A 97 11.33 5.87 -2.54
N SER A 98 11.66 5.29 -3.68
CA SER A 98 12.39 5.97 -4.75
C SER A 98 11.59 5.93 -6.04
N ASP A 99 11.85 6.90 -6.91
CA ASP A 99 11.35 6.95 -8.29
C ASP A 99 9.82 6.92 -8.38
N VAL A 100 9.15 7.72 -7.53
CA VAL A 100 7.69 7.79 -7.47
C VAL A 100 7.15 8.60 -8.63
N GLY A 101 6.33 8.00 -9.49
CA GLY A 101 5.56 8.68 -10.51
C GLY A 101 4.37 9.45 -9.90
N VAL A 102 4.08 10.63 -10.44
CA VAL A 102 2.88 11.39 -10.11
C VAL A 102 2.21 11.87 -11.39
N ALA A 103 0.95 11.52 -11.57
CA ALA A 103 0.15 11.98 -12.71
C ALA A 103 -0.83 13.07 -12.30
N VAL A 104 -0.91 14.12 -13.10
CA VAL A 104 -1.97 15.13 -13.04
C VAL A 104 -2.84 14.99 -14.29
N VAL A 105 -4.12 14.75 -14.11
CA VAL A 105 -5.09 14.48 -15.17
C VAL A 105 -6.20 15.52 -15.11
N ILE A 106 -6.59 16.07 -16.26
CA ILE A 106 -7.68 17.04 -16.37
C ILE A 106 -8.78 16.43 -17.21
N ASP A 107 -10.02 16.45 -16.69
CA ASP A 107 -11.24 15.98 -17.35
C ASP A 107 -11.17 14.51 -17.82
N ASP A 108 -10.37 13.70 -17.12
CA ASP A 108 -10.10 12.29 -17.45
C ASP A 108 -9.57 12.09 -18.90
N LEU A 109 -8.97 13.13 -19.51
CA LEU A 109 -8.44 13.10 -20.87
C LEU A 109 -6.97 12.70 -20.88
N TYR A 110 -6.62 11.64 -21.59
CA TYR A 110 -5.25 11.20 -21.78
C TYR A 110 -4.32 12.28 -22.35
N SER A 111 -4.83 13.13 -23.23
CA SER A 111 -4.07 14.24 -23.81
C SER A 111 -3.71 15.36 -22.82
N SER A 112 -4.36 15.37 -21.67
CA SER A 112 -4.11 16.35 -20.59
C SER A 112 -3.18 15.83 -19.49
N HIS A 113 -2.70 14.59 -19.60
CA HIS A 113 -1.82 14.00 -18.59
C HIS A 113 -0.50 14.75 -18.51
N ARG A 114 -0.10 15.11 -17.30
CA ARG A 114 1.23 15.60 -16.97
C ARG A 114 1.85 14.71 -15.93
N TYR A 115 3.08 14.31 -16.16
CA TYR A 115 3.81 13.43 -15.26
C TYR A 115 4.94 14.19 -14.58
N LEU A 116 5.06 13.93 -13.30
CA LEU A 116 6.17 14.35 -12.45
C LEU A 116 6.85 13.12 -11.88
N ARG A 117 8.09 13.28 -11.45
CA ARG A 117 8.85 12.22 -10.80
C ARG A 117 9.43 12.74 -9.51
N ILE A 118 9.25 12.00 -8.42
CA ILE A 118 9.89 12.24 -7.14
C ILE A 118 11.03 11.23 -7.03
N PRO A 119 12.30 11.66 -7.07
CA PRO A 119 13.43 10.73 -7.06
C PRO A 119 13.53 9.92 -5.77
N TRP A 120 13.16 10.53 -4.64
CA TRP A 120 13.21 9.94 -3.31
C TRP A 120 12.19 10.60 -2.39
N LEU A 121 11.46 9.80 -1.63
CA LEU A 121 10.51 10.27 -0.64
C LEU A 121 10.68 9.47 0.65
N THR A 122 11.18 10.13 1.68
CA THR A 122 11.45 9.53 3.00
C THR A 122 10.15 9.14 3.70
N ALA A 123 10.21 8.08 4.48
CA ALA A 123 9.11 7.62 5.32
C ALA A 123 8.63 8.74 6.28
N GLY A 124 7.33 9.00 6.29
CA GLY A 124 6.71 10.04 7.09
C GLY A 124 6.88 11.46 6.54
N GLU A 125 7.54 11.65 5.39
CA GLU A 125 7.72 12.96 4.78
C GLU A 125 6.87 13.13 3.51
N GLY A 126 6.79 14.36 3.01
CA GLY A 126 6.06 14.71 1.81
C GLY A 126 6.67 15.88 1.08
N GLU A 127 6.40 15.98 -0.22
CA GLU A 127 6.87 17.02 -1.11
C GLU A 127 5.70 17.86 -1.63
N ASP A 128 5.85 19.18 -1.58
CA ASP A 128 4.86 20.14 -2.04
C ASP A 128 5.15 20.55 -3.48
N PHE A 129 4.14 20.52 -4.32
CA PHE A 129 4.20 20.88 -5.72
C PHE A 129 3.34 22.08 -6.03
N THR A 130 3.87 22.98 -6.85
CA THR A 130 3.15 24.07 -7.47
C THR A 130 3.35 24.03 -8.97
N MET A 131 2.28 23.86 -9.71
CA MET A 131 2.33 23.71 -11.16
C MET A 131 1.42 24.74 -11.83
N PRO A 132 1.92 25.58 -12.74
CA PRO A 132 1.08 26.44 -13.57
C PRO A 132 0.08 25.60 -14.37
N LEU A 133 -1.18 25.95 -14.28
CA LEU A 133 -2.26 25.24 -14.97
C LEU A 133 -3.28 26.24 -15.52
N SER A 134 -3.36 26.32 -16.84
CA SER A 134 -4.37 27.16 -17.51
C SER A 134 -5.56 26.27 -17.87
N LEU A 135 -6.71 26.64 -17.36
CA LEU A 135 -7.98 25.98 -17.68
C LEU A 135 -8.80 26.88 -18.62
N THR A 136 -9.53 26.27 -19.53
CA THR A 136 -10.54 26.97 -20.32
C THR A 136 -11.72 27.34 -19.43
N LYS A 137 -12.52 28.31 -19.86
CA LYS A 137 -13.73 28.67 -19.12
C LYS A 137 -14.68 27.48 -19.01
N GLY A 138 -15.13 27.18 -17.79
CA GLY A 138 -16.07 26.08 -17.54
C GLY A 138 -15.73 25.24 -16.32
N ARG A 139 -16.45 24.14 -16.17
CA ARG A 139 -16.21 23.17 -15.12
C ARG A 139 -15.14 22.17 -15.56
N HIS A 140 -14.19 21.90 -14.68
CA HIS A 140 -13.13 20.93 -14.87
C HIS A 140 -13.00 20.03 -13.66
N LYS A 141 -12.60 18.78 -13.90
CA LYS A 141 -12.17 17.85 -12.88
C LYS A 141 -10.68 17.66 -12.98
N ILE A 142 -9.97 17.92 -11.91
CA ILE A 142 -8.52 17.71 -11.81
C ILE A 142 -8.29 16.52 -10.89
N SER A 143 -7.52 15.54 -11.34
CA SER A 143 -7.10 14.39 -10.52
C SER A 143 -5.58 14.41 -10.37
N VAL A 144 -5.09 14.24 -9.15
CA VAL A 144 -3.68 13.96 -8.88
C VAL A 144 -3.57 12.54 -8.37
N ILE A 145 -2.65 11.76 -8.94
CA ILE A 145 -2.49 10.34 -8.69
C ILE A 145 -1.01 10.04 -8.42
N ALA A 146 -0.70 9.57 -7.22
CA ALA A 146 0.61 9.04 -6.90
C ALA A 146 0.71 7.59 -7.37
N ASP A 147 1.87 7.21 -7.90
CA ASP A 147 2.17 5.88 -8.44
C ASP A 147 1.09 5.33 -9.41
N PRO A 148 0.75 6.05 -10.48
CA PRO A 148 -0.28 5.63 -11.43
C PRO A 148 0.06 4.30 -12.14
N GLU A 149 1.34 3.97 -12.21
CA GLU A 149 1.88 2.74 -12.83
C GLU A 149 1.89 1.56 -11.86
N GLN A 150 1.59 1.78 -10.58
CA GLN A 150 1.57 0.79 -9.51
C GLN A 150 2.93 0.06 -9.33
N MET A 151 4.00 0.80 -9.40
CA MET A 151 5.36 0.28 -9.25
C MET A 151 5.80 0.19 -7.78
N VAL A 152 5.21 0.98 -6.89
CA VAL A 152 5.48 0.97 -5.46
C VAL A 152 4.64 -0.11 -4.79
N ILE A 153 5.29 -0.98 -4.01
CA ILE A 153 4.57 -1.95 -3.16
C ILE A 153 4.17 -1.22 -1.88
N GLU A 154 2.88 -1.01 -1.72
CA GLU A 154 2.33 -0.32 -0.56
C GLU A 154 1.78 -1.29 0.47
N VAL A 155 1.91 -0.93 1.75
CA VAL A 155 1.46 -1.73 2.90
C VAL A 155 -0.06 -1.85 2.92
N SER A 156 -0.70 -0.77 2.53
CA SER A 156 -2.14 -0.70 2.40
C SER A 156 -2.51 -1.09 0.96
N GLU A 157 -3.26 -2.17 0.79
CA GLU A 157 -3.93 -2.46 -0.48
C GLU A 157 -4.93 -1.35 -0.86
N ARG A 158 -5.15 -0.40 0.04
CA ARG A 158 -6.05 0.72 -0.11
C ARG A 158 -5.34 1.90 -0.76
N ARG A 159 -5.01 1.78 -2.02
CA ARG A 159 -4.51 2.90 -2.84
C ARG A 159 -5.55 4.04 -3.03
N ALA A 160 -6.57 4.07 -2.18
CA ALA A 160 -7.59 5.11 -2.22
C ALA A 160 -7.03 6.49 -1.85
N ASN A 161 -5.97 6.54 -1.03
CA ASN A 161 -5.26 7.76 -0.66
C ASN A 161 -4.25 8.23 -1.71
N ASN A 162 -3.88 7.38 -2.68
CA ASN A 162 -2.98 7.73 -3.78
C ASN A 162 -3.62 8.67 -4.78
N ARG A 163 -4.91 8.91 -4.70
CA ARG A 163 -5.64 9.79 -5.61
C ARG A 163 -6.47 10.80 -4.87
N MET A 164 -6.42 12.04 -5.35
CA MET A 164 -7.33 13.10 -4.94
C MET A 164 -7.92 13.80 -6.17
N ASP A 165 -9.20 14.05 -6.13
CA ASP A 165 -9.95 14.73 -7.17
C ASP A 165 -10.41 16.10 -6.68
N LEU A 166 -10.41 17.08 -7.59
CA LEU A 166 -10.83 18.46 -7.34
C LEU A 166 -11.72 18.95 -8.50
N ASP A 167 -12.94 19.36 -8.18
CA ASP A 167 -13.81 20.05 -9.13
C ASP A 167 -13.52 21.56 -9.09
N VAL A 168 -13.28 22.16 -10.25
CA VAL A 168 -12.95 23.57 -10.41
C VAL A 168 -13.89 24.22 -11.40
N MET A 169 -14.33 25.44 -11.10
CA MET A 169 -15.02 26.33 -12.05
C MET A 169 -14.04 27.43 -12.50
N ALA A 170 -13.53 27.30 -13.71
CA ALA A 170 -12.66 28.34 -14.29
C ALA A 170 -13.50 29.46 -14.91
N ALA A 171 -13.06 30.73 -14.69
CA ALA A 171 -13.75 31.95 -15.08
C ALA A 171 -13.51 32.34 -16.55
#